data_0dd06ce50850843e565461d8dac12e96
#
_entry.id   0dd06ce50850843e565461d8dac12e96
#
_cell.length_a   1.000
_cell.length_b   1.000
_cell.length_c   1.000
_cell.angle_alpha   90.00
_cell.angle_beta   90.00
_cell.angle_gamma   90.00
#
_symmetry.space_group_name_H-M   'P 1'
#
loop_
_entity.id
_entity.type
_entity.pdbx_description
1 polymer ?
#
loop_
_entity_poly.entity_id
_entity_poly.type
_entity_poly.pdbx_seq_one_letter_code
_entity_poly.pdbx_strand_id
1 'polypeptide(L)'
;MKFSEFPYQRPDYEQLMSRISELTRQFQSAQTAGEQLAILKQLEQLRIELRTSVQIATIRYTVDTRDAFYSAEEEYNEQMAPVVDEKLQEFNKALVASPFRKELEAEYGSLLFRNIELALKAFSPALIPLIQQENLLVQQYQKLCASAKIEFDGKVCNLSQLGPYQQSPDRAVRKAAAQAYGKFFDDHQQELDELFDKLVKNRTEQAHTLGLSNYVEMAYLLQTRNCYGPKEVANFRRQVVEEIVPVNNEIKARQSERIGVEGMQVYDNTYFFPDGNPLPHGTPDELMQAGKQMYTEMSPETAEFIRVMFDHDLFDVLSKEGKAMGGYCTSLPLYHVPFIFANWNGTAGDVDVLTHEAGHAFADFMADKCIPHLDLRDPTMEVCESHSMSMEFLTAPWHHLFFREDTDKYELFHAESAMTFIPYGCQVDHFQESVYLHPEWTPAERNAEWNRLEKLYRPHLDNREVNFYNRGAGWQRQLHIFECPFYYIDYSLAQMISLQFWALSMRDHKAAWDKYLAFVKQGGTKTFVDIVKSSGLQCPLEDGGLTSTVADVRAWLQAHQL
;
A
#
# COMPACT_ATOMS: atom_id res chain seq x y z
N MET A 1 11.51 10.88 25.37
CA MET A 1 11.55 9.40 25.54
C MET A 1 11.82 8.83 24.16
N LYS A 2 12.83 8.00 23.99
CA LYS A 2 13.13 7.32 22.73
C LYS A 2 12.21 6.12 22.55
N PHE A 3 11.97 5.67 21.31
CA PHE A 3 11.13 4.48 21.07
C PHE A 3 11.61 3.24 21.84
N SER A 4 12.90 3.05 21.96
CA SER A 4 13.50 1.95 22.75
C SER A 4 13.10 1.96 24.25
N GLU A 5 12.72 3.13 24.78
CA GLU A 5 12.29 3.32 26.17
C GLU A 5 10.78 3.21 26.35
N PHE A 6 9.99 3.09 25.26
CA PHE A 6 8.55 2.94 25.38
C PHE A 6 8.22 1.64 26.11
N PRO A 7 7.46 1.71 27.22
CA PRO A 7 7.13 0.51 27.96
C PRO A 7 6.25 -0.41 27.11
N TYR A 8 6.55 -1.70 27.15
CA TYR A 8 5.68 -2.73 26.61
C TYR A 8 5.06 -3.51 27.77
N GLN A 9 3.78 -3.70 27.71
CA GLN A 9 3.03 -4.61 28.58
C GLN A 9 2.07 -5.41 27.71
N ARG A 10 2.14 -6.76 27.84
CA ARG A 10 1.19 -7.63 27.14
C ARG A 10 -0.24 -7.24 27.52
N PRO A 11 -1.15 -7.06 26.54
CA PRO A 11 -2.56 -6.80 26.85
C PRO A 11 -3.18 -7.94 27.65
N ASP A 12 -3.94 -7.60 28.68
CA ASP A 12 -4.81 -8.57 29.36
C ASP A 12 -6.09 -8.75 28.53
N TYR A 13 -6.03 -9.67 27.58
CA TYR A 13 -7.13 -9.91 26.65
C TYR A 13 -8.41 -10.40 27.33
N GLU A 14 -8.33 -11.15 28.43
CA GLU A 14 -9.50 -11.61 29.20
C GLU A 14 -10.22 -10.42 29.84
N GLN A 15 -9.48 -9.55 30.51
CA GLN A 15 -10.01 -8.31 31.08
C GLN A 15 -10.56 -7.38 30.00
N LEU A 16 -9.84 -7.23 28.89
CA LEU A 16 -10.25 -6.39 27.75
C LEU A 16 -11.60 -6.84 27.18
N MET A 17 -11.75 -8.13 26.85
CA MET A 17 -12.99 -8.69 26.31
C MET A 17 -14.16 -8.58 27.30
N SER A 18 -13.88 -8.79 28.59
CA SER A 18 -14.87 -8.59 29.66
C SER A 18 -15.35 -7.12 29.70
N ARG A 19 -14.40 -6.18 29.58
CA ARG A 19 -14.71 -4.74 29.58
C ARG A 19 -15.49 -4.31 28.34
N ILE A 20 -15.12 -4.78 27.14
CA ILE A 20 -15.88 -4.51 25.90
C ILE A 20 -17.30 -5.04 26.04
N SER A 21 -17.49 -6.26 26.55
CA SER A 21 -18.81 -6.85 26.77
C SER A 21 -19.66 -6.06 27.79
N GLU A 22 -19.02 -5.53 28.83
CA GLU A 22 -19.69 -4.66 29.82
C GLU A 22 -20.12 -3.35 29.17
N LEU A 23 -19.23 -2.68 28.42
CA LEU A 23 -19.53 -1.44 27.70
C LEU A 23 -20.65 -1.66 26.67
N THR A 24 -20.69 -2.80 25.99
CA THR A 24 -21.77 -3.16 25.06
C THR A 24 -23.13 -3.21 25.78
N ARG A 25 -23.19 -3.86 26.96
CA ARG A 25 -24.44 -3.89 27.77
C ARG A 25 -24.85 -2.51 28.27
N GLN A 26 -23.87 -1.72 28.75
CA GLN A 26 -24.12 -0.34 29.19
C GLN A 26 -24.64 0.53 28.04
N PHE A 27 -24.05 0.40 26.85
CA PHE A 27 -24.46 1.11 25.65
C PHE A 27 -25.90 0.79 25.24
N GLN A 28 -26.27 -0.50 25.27
CA GLN A 28 -27.63 -0.96 24.95
C GLN A 28 -28.67 -0.51 25.99
N SER A 29 -28.28 -0.35 27.25
CA SER A 29 -29.18 0.08 28.33
C SER A 29 -29.24 1.60 28.54
N ALA A 30 -28.36 2.37 27.89
CA ALA A 30 -28.30 3.82 27.99
C ALA A 30 -29.63 4.48 27.56
N GLN A 31 -30.04 5.50 28.30
CA GLN A 31 -31.32 6.16 28.08
C GLN A 31 -31.19 7.47 27.31
N THR A 32 -29.98 7.93 27.06
CA THR A 32 -29.68 9.19 26.34
C THR A 32 -28.49 9.03 25.38
N ALA A 33 -28.46 9.87 24.34
CA ALA A 33 -27.30 9.97 23.43
C ALA A 33 -26.01 10.33 24.18
N GLY A 34 -26.11 11.23 25.19
CA GLY A 34 -24.94 11.63 25.99
C GLY A 34 -24.32 10.49 26.79
N GLU A 35 -25.13 9.56 27.32
CA GLU A 35 -24.63 8.35 27.96
C GLU A 35 -23.92 7.43 26.95
N GLN A 36 -24.49 7.24 25.75
CA GLN A 36 -23.87 6.44 24.69
C GLN A 36 -22.54 7.04 24.20
N LEU A 37 -22.47 8.36 24.02
CA LEU A 37 -21.23 9.08 23.67
C LEU A 37 -20.15 8.90 24.75
N ALA A 38 -20.51 8.92 26.02
CA ALA A 38 -19.56 8.69 27.11
C ALA A 38 -19.00 7.25 27.11
N ILE A 39 -19.82 6.28 26.71
CA ILE A 39 -19.40 4.88 26.59
C ILE A 39 -18.50 4.68 25.37
N LEU A 40 -18.83 5.31 24.23
CA LEU A 40 -17.96 5.29 23.03
C LEU A 40 -16.55 5.81 23.33
N LYS A 41 -16.43 6.91 24.09
CA LYS A 41 -15.13 7.45 24.51
C LYS A 41 -14.34 6.47 25.39
N GLN A 42 -15.01 5.70 26.24
CA GLN A 42 -14.33 4.66 27.04
C GLN A 42 -13.85 3.51 26.16
N LEU A 43 -14.66 3.06 25.18
CA LEU A 43 -14.25 2.04 24.23
C LEU A 43 -13.06 2.51 23.37
N GLU A 44 -13.11 3.75 22.89
CA GLU A 44 -12.03 4.37 22.12
C GLU A 44 -10.71 4.39 22.92
N GLN A 45 -10.74 4.76 24.20
CA GLN A 45 -9.55 4.74 25.06
C GLN A 45 -8.97 3.32 25.21
N LEU A 46 -9.81 2.30 25.38
CA LEU A 46 -9.35 0.90 25.43
C LEU A 46 -8.68 0.48 24.11
N ARG A 47 -9.22 0.90 22.98
CA ARG A 47 -8.67 0.60 21.66
C ARG A 47 -7.34 1.34 21.41
N ILE A 48 -7.20 2.58 21.88
CA ILE A 48 -5.94 3.33 21.84
C ILE A 48 -4.84 2.59 22.61
N GLU A 49 -5.13 2.13 23.81
CA GLU A 49 -4.18 1.37 24.65
C GLU A 49 -3.80 0.04 24.02
N LEU A 50 -4.79 -0.72 23.54
CA LEU A 50 -4.58 -1.99 22.85
C LEU A 50 -3.73 -1.81 21.59
N ARG A 51 -4.13 -0.92 20.68
CA ARG A 51 -3.42 -0.65 19.42
C ARG A 51 -1.97 -0.27 19.69
N THR A 52 -1.73 0.62 20.65
CA THR A 52 -0.37 1.04 20.99
C THR A 52 0.47 -0.13 21.51
N SER A 53 -0.07 -0.96 22.40
CA SER A 53 0.67 -2.09 22.95
C SER A 53 0.99 -3.13 21.88
N VAL A 54 0.03 -3.49 21.04
CA VAL A 54 0.23 -4.42 19.92
C VAL A 54 1.29 -3.87 18.95
N GLN A 55 1.18 -2.60 18.54
CA GLN A 55 2.13 -2.00 17.60
C GLN A 55 3.57 -1.92 18.16
N ILE A 56 3.77 -1.68 19.46
CA ILE A 56 5.09 -1.74 20.06
C ILE A 56 5.70 -3.16 19.93
N ALA A 57 4.90 -4.21 20.15
CA ALA A 57 5.37 -5.59 19.99
C ALA A 57 5.71 -5.90 18.52
N THR A 58 4.81 -5.56 17.60
CA THR A 58 4.98 -5.75 16.16
C THR A 58 6.23 -5.04 15.63
N ILE A 59 6.45 -3.76 15.99
CA ILE A 59 7.65 -3.02 15.57
C ILE A 59 8.91 -3.73 16.08
N ARG A 60 8.96 -4.11 17.35
CA ARG A 60 10.13 -4.77 17.94
C ARG A 60 10.39 -6.15 17.36
N TYR A 61 9.32 -6.90 17.06
CA TYR A 61 9.40 -8.17 16.34
C TYR A 61 9.94 -7.98 14.92
N THR A 62 9.38 -7.04 14.15
CA THR A 62 9.81 -6.83 12.76
C THR A 62 11.24 -6.29 12.65
N VAL A 63 11.69 -5.51 13.63
CA VAL A 63 13.07 -5.00 13.72
C VAL A 63 14.07 -6.14 13.98
N ASP A 64 13.71 -7.16 14.76
CA ASP A 64 14.51 -8.39 14.93
C ASP A 64 13.61 -9.61 15.16
N THR A 65 13.29 -10.32 14.08
CA THR A 65 12.43 -11.52 14.11
C THR A 65 13.04 -12.70 14.88
N ARG A 66 14.31 -12.61 15.28
CA ARG A 66 15.02 -13.62 16.10
C ARG A 66 14.83 -13.39 17.61
N ASP A 67 14.29 -12.24 18.00
CA ASP A 67 13.93 -12.00 19.40
C ASP A 67 12.79 -12.94 19.81
N ALA A 68 13.13 -13.93 20.63
CA ALA A 68 12.17 -14.97 21.01
C ALA A 68 11.00 -14.43 21.84
N PHE A 69 11.21 -13.33 22.60
CA PHE A 69 10.16 -12.70 23.38
C PHE A 69 9.13 -12.01 22.46
N TYR A 70 9.60 -11.10 21.58
CA TYR A 70 8.67 -10.39 20.70
C TYR A 70 8.08 -11.26 19.60
N SER A 71 8.78 -12.33 19.17
CA SER A 71 8.18 -13.34 18.28
C SER A 71 7.00 -14.07 18.95
N ALA A 72 7.12 -14.41 20.24
CA ALA A 72 6.03 -15.03 20.99
C ALA A 72 4.88 -14.05 21.30
N GLU A 73 5.19 -12.75 21.52
CA GLU A 73 4.18 -11.72 21.71
C GLU A 73 3.37 -11.48 20.43
N GLU A 74 4.03 -11.42 19.27
CA GLU A 74 3.37 -11.26 17.99
C GLU A 74 2.43 -12.44 17.69
N GLU A 75 2.93 -13.69 17.82
CA GLU A 75 2.10 -14.87 17.63
C GLU A 75 0.87 -14.87 18.57
N TYR A 76 1.05 -14.45 19.83
CA TYR A 76 -0.05 -14.36 20.78
C TYR A 76 -1.06 -13.27 20.41
N ASN A 77 -0.60 -12.09 19.98
CA ASN A 77 -1.46 -11.01 19.54
C ASN A 77 -2.26 -11.40 18.30
N GLU A 78 -1.63 -12.05 17.31
CA GLU A 78 -2.31 -12.55 16.10
C GLU A 78 -3.41 -13.59 16.43
N GLN A 79 -3.17 -14.47 17.40
CA GLN A 79 -4.18 -15.45 17.85
C GLN A 79 -5.36 -14.76 18.54
N MET A 80 -5.12 -13.69 19.28
CA MET A 80 -6.15 -12.98 20.04
C MET A 80 -6.93 -11.95 19.22
N ALA A 81 -6.35 -11.40 18.16
CA ALA A 81 -6.98 -10.36 17.35
C ALA A 81 -8.41 -10.74 16.88
N PRO A 82 -8.66 -11.90 16.25
CA PRO A 82 -10.00 -12.26 15.78
C PRO A 82 -11.01 -12.46 16.93
N VAL A 83 -10.55 -12.81 18.14
CA VAL A 83 -11.42 -12.96 19.31
C VAL A 83 -11.85 -11.60 19.86
N VAL A 84 -10.94 -10.62 19.85
CA VAL A 84 -11.27 -9.23 20.21
C VAL A 84 -12.20 -8.63 19.18
N ASP A 85 -11.92 -8.86 17.88
CA ASP A 85 -12.76 -8.34 16.79
C ASP A 85 -14.20 -8.87 16.88
N GLU A 86 -14.42 -10.12 17.27
CA GLU A 86 -15.77 -10.64 17.52
C GLU A 86 -16.51 -9.78 18.55
N LYS A 87 -15.84 -9.42 19.67
CA LYS A 87 -16.44 -8.58 20.72
C LYS A 87 -16.69 -7.13 20.25
N LEU A 88 -15.77 -6.57 19.48
CA LEU A 88 -15.96 -5.25 18.88
C LEU A 88 -17.12 -5.26 17.88
N GLN A 89 -17.33 -6.34 17.12
CA GLN A 89 -18.48 -6.46 16.22
C GLN A 89 -19.81 -6.58 16.97
N GLU A 90 -19.85 -7.23 18.15
CA GLU A 90 -21.04 -7.21 19.02
C GLU A 90 -21.39 -5.76 19.41
N PHE A 91 -20.39 -4.96 19.78
CA PHE A 91 -20.58 -3.53 20.08
C PHE A 91 -21.03 -2.75 18.82
N ASN A 92 -20.40 -2.96 17.68
CA ASN A 92 -20.73 -2.30 16.42
C ASN A 92 -22.18 -2.57 15.98
N LYS A 93 -22.69 -3.79 16.18
CA LYS A 93 -24.11 -4.11 15.95
C LYS A 93 -25.03 -3.27 16.85
N ALA A 94 -24.67 -3.11 18.12
CA ALA A 94 -25.44 -2.27 19.04
C ALA A 94 -25.38 -0.79 18.65
N LEU A 95 -24.21 -0.32 18.20
CA LEU A 95 -23.98 1.05 17.75
C LEU A 95 -24.85 1.40 16.53
N VAL A 96 -24.85 0.56 15.52
CA VAL A 96 -25.65 0.76 14.30
C VAL A 96 -27.16 0.71 14.58
N ALA A 97 -27.59 -0.13 15.54
CA ALA A 97 -28.97 -0.29 15.94
C ALA A 97 -29.43 0.74 17.00
N SER A 98 -28.60 1.71 17.36
CA SER A 98 -28.91 2.69 18.41
C SER A 98 -30.16 3.53 18.08
N PRO A 99 -31.08 3.71 19.04
CA PRO A 99 -32.19 4.65 18.90
C PRO A 99 -31.74 6.13 18.82
N PHE A 100 -30.51 6.42 19.26
CA PHE A 100 -29.88 7.75 19.23
C PHE A 100 -28.91 7.92 18.06
N ARG A 101 -29.04 7.10 17.02
CA ARG A 101 -28.10 7.08 15.88
C ARG A 101 -27.89 8.48 15.26
N LYS A 102 -28.93 9.29 15.16
CA LYS A 102 -28.82 10.63 14.56
C LYS A 102 -27.90 11.56 15.35
N GLU A 103 -27.98 11.51 16.67
CA GLU A 103 -27.14 12.29 17.58
C GLU A 103 -25.69 11.77 17.55
N LEU A 104 -25.50 10.46 17.45
CA LEU A 104 -24.18 9.85 17.32
C LEU A 104 -23.55 10.17 15.96
N GLU A 105 -24.32 10.16 14.87
CA GLU A 105 -23.87 10.59 13.54
C GLU A 105 -23.53 12.10 13.49
N ALA A 106 -24.19 12.93 14.32
CA ALA A 106 -23.85 14.34 14.42
C ALA A 106 -22.47 14.58 15.04
N GLU A 107 -22.01 13.70 15.93
CA GLU A 107 -20.69 13.76 16.58
C GLU A 107 -19.60 13.08 15.74
N TYR A 108 -19.85 11.85 15.27
CA TYR A 108 -18.86 10.99 14.59
C TYR A 108 -18.95 11.04 13.06
N GLY A 109 -19.97 11.66 12.50
CA GLY A 109 -20.25 11.63 11.06
C GLY A 109 -20.94 10.33 10.61
N SER A 110 -21.75 10.41 9.55
CA SER A 110 -22.48 9.26 8.99
C SER A 110 -21.54 8.24 8.32
N LEU A 111 -20.34 8.66 7.91
CA LEU A 111 -19.38 7.79 7.24
C LEU A 111 -18.87 6.67 8.15
N LEU A 112 -18.63 6.94 9.44
CA LEU A 112 -18.27 5.90 10.42
C LEU A 112 -19.31 4.77 10.44
N PHE A 113 -20.59 5.12 10.52
CA PHE A 113 -21.68 4.14 10.54
C PHE A 113 -21.76 3.32 9.24
N ARG A 114 -21.57 3.98 8.09
CA ARG A 114 -21.49 3.31 6.79
C ARG A 114 -20.34 2.31 6.74
N ASN A 115 -19.16 2.69 7.19
CA ASN A 115 -17.99 1.81 7.21
C ASN A 115 -18.21 0.60 8.14
N ILE A 116 -18.81 0.82 9.32
CA ILE A 116 -19.19 -0.25 10.24
C ILE A 116 -20.22 -1.19 9.60
N GLU A 117 -21.22 -0.66 8.91
CA GLU A 117 -22.22 -1.47 8.19
C GLU A 117 -21.60 -2.33 7.08
N LEU A 118 -20.58 -1.81 6.37
CA LEU A 118 -19.83 -2.58 5.37
C LEU A 118 -19.02 -3.70 6.04
N ALA A 119 -18.31 -3.39 7.12
CA ALA A 119 -17.55 -4.37 7.88
C ALA A 119 -18.45 -5.49 8.46
N LEU A 120 -19.62 -5.15 8.98
CA LEU A 120 -20.60 -6.12 9.46
C LEU A 120 -21.16 -7.02 8.36
N LYS A 121 -21.25 -6.55 7.10
CA LYS A 121 -21.65 -7.37 5.95
C LYS A 121 -20.54 -8.30 5.46
N ALA A 122 -19.29 -7.92 5.69
CA ALA A 122 -18.11 -8.68 5.25
C ALA A 122 -17.75 -9.85 6.16
N PHE A 123 -18.43 -10.02 7.30
CA PHE A 123 -18.08 -11.03 8.30
C PHE A 123 -19.28 -11.83 8.83
N SER A 124 -19.02 -13.11 9.08
CA SER A 124 -19.88 -14.02 9.84
C SER A 124 -18.99 -15.00 10.59
N PRO A 125 -19.37 -15.45 11.82
CA PRO A 125 -18.64 -16.51 12.52
C PRO A 125 -18.43 -17.79 11.70
N ALA A 126 -19.33 -18.07 10.73
CA ALA A 126 -19.19 -19.19 9.81
C ALA A 126 -17.96 -19.09 8.89
N LEU A 127 -17.38 -17.90 8.72
CA LEU A 127 -16.17 -17.68 7.90
C LEU A 127 -14.88 -18.04 8.63
N ILE A 128 -14.87 -18.12 9.96
CA ILE A 128 -13.63 -18.28 10.74
C ILE A 128 -12.77 -19.45 10.25
N PRO A 129 -13.32 -20.67 10.01
CA PRO A 129 -12.50 -21.78 9.50
C PRO A 129 -11.92 -21.51 8.10
N LEU A 130 -12.66 -20.81 7.24
CA LEU A 130 -12.22 -20.46 5.89
C LEU A 130 -11.11 -19.40 5.92
N ILE A 131 -11.24 -18.38 6.77
CA ILE A 131 -10.22 -17.34 6.98
C ILE A 131 -8.93 -17.97 7.54
N GLN A 132 -9.05 -18.87 8.53
CA GLN A 132 -7.89 -19.59 9.06
C GLN A 132 -7.18 -20.42 7.98
N GLN A 133 -7.95 -21.09 7.13
CA GLN A 133 -7.39 -21.84 6.00
C GLN A 133 -6.72 -20.90 4.98
N GLU A 134 -7.32 -19.76 4.66
CA GLU A 134 -6.74 -18.75 3.79
C GLU A 134 -5.39 -18.25 4.33
N ASN A 135 -5.32 -17.90 5.61
CA ASN A 135 -4.09 -17.46 6.25
C ASN A 135 -2.97 -18.51 6.14
N LEU A 136 -3.29 -19.80 6.32
CA LEU A 136 -2.32 -20.88 6.13
C LEU A 136 -1.83 -20.99 4.67
N LEU A 137 -2.72 -20.79 3.69
CA LEU A 137 -2.36 -20.83 2.27
C LEU A 137 -1.47 -19.62 1.89
N VAL A 138 -1.80 -18.43 2.41
CA VAL A 138 -0.96 -17.23 2.24
C VAL A 138 0.43 -17.43 2.84
N GLN A 139 0.52 -17.97 4.06
CA GLN A 139 1.81 -18.30 4.68
C GLN A 139 2.62 -19.32 3.86
N GLN A 140 1.98 -20.28 3.19
CA GLN A 140 2.66 -21.22 2.29
C GLN A 140 3.31 -20.50 1.11
N TYR A 141 2.60 -19.55 0.48
CA TYR A 141 3.14 -18.71 -0.58
C TYR A 141 4.34 -17.89 -0.10
N GLN A 142 4.22 -17.24 1.05
CA GLN A 142 5.30 -16.44 1.63
C GLN A 142 6.55 -17.29 1.93
N LYS A 143 6.35 -18.46 2.54
CA LYS A 143 7.43 -19.41 2.83
C LYS A 143 8.11 -19.93 1.56
N LEU A 144 7.32 -20.24 0.54
CA LEU A 144 7.84 -20.67 -0.76
C LEU A 144 8.75 -19.58 -1.36
N CYS A 145 8.26 -18.34 -1.46
CA CYS A 145 9.06 -17.23 -2.00
C CYS A 145 10.31 -16.92 -1.15
N ALA A 146 10.17 -16.97 0.17
CA ALA A 146 11.30 -16.76 1.09
C ALA A 146 12.34 -17.87 1.04
N SER A 147 11.97 -19.09 0.61
CA SER A 147 12.87 -20.23 0.48
C SER A 147 13.82 -20.15 -0.73
N ALA A 148 13.65 -19.16 -1.61
CA ALA A 148 14.39 -19.04 -2.86
C ALA A 148 15.91 -19.02 -2.62
N LYS A 149 16.61 -19.97 -3.25
CA LYS A 149 18.07 -20.11 -3.28
C LYS A 149 18.52 -20.25 -4.72
N ILE A 150 18.90 -19.12 -5.30
CA ILE A 150 19.23 -19.01 -6.72
C ILE A 150 20.73 -18.81 -6.85
N GLU A 151 21.42 -19.77 -7.45
CA GLU A 151 22.86 -19.63 -7.75
C GLU A 151 23.03 -18.63 -8.89
N PHE A 152 23.67 -17.49 -8.62
CA PHE A 152 23.94 -16.45 -9.59
C PHE A 152 25.24 -15.73 -9.29
N ASP A 153 26.10 -15.56 -10.31
CA ASP A 153 27.39 -14.86 -10.20
C ASP A 153 28.28 -15.40 -9.05
N GLY A 154 28.31 -16.74 -8.88
CA GLY A 154 29.09 -17.40 -7.83
C GLY A 154 28.56 -17.21 -6.39
N LYS A 155 27.34 -16.72 -6.24
CA LYS A 155 26.65 -16.50 -4.96
C LYS A 155 25.31 -17.21 -4.94
N VAL A 156 24.79 -17.48 -3.76
CA VAL A 156 23.40 -17.91 -3.55
C VAL A 156 22.58 -16.67 -3.21
N CYS A 157 21.65 -16.31 -4.07
CA CYS A 157 20.78 -15.16 -3.95
C CYS A 157 19.34 -15.59 -3.61
N ASN A 158 18.61 -14.77 -2.88
CA ASN A 158 17.16 -14.81 -2.84
C ASN A 158 16.57 -13.98 -4.00
N LEU A 159 15.23 -13.94 -4.11
CA LEU A 159 14.54 -13.20 -5.19
C LEU A 159 14.91 -11.70 -5.21
N SER A 160 14.96 -11.05 -4.04
CA SER A 160 15.28 -9.63 -3.93
C SER A 160 16.74 -9.30 -4.28
N GLN A 161 17.66 -10.20 -3.95
CA GLN A 161 19.10 -10.02 -4.22
C GLN A 161 19.44 -10.11 -5.71
N LEU A 162 18.54 -10.59 -6.56
CA LEU A 162 18.69 -10.51 -8.02
C LEU A 162 18.39 -9.12 -8.58
N GLY A 163 17.71 -8.24 -7.82
CA GLY A 163 17.32 -6.91 -8.25
C GLY A 163 18.46 -6.06 -8.83
N PRO A 164 19.61 -5.89 -8.16
CA PRO A 164 20.76 -5.17 -8.71
C PRO A 164 21.27 -5.74 -10.04
N TYR A 165 21.25 -7.06 -10.22
CA TYR A 165 21.64 -7.70 -11.49
C TYR A 165 20.61 -7.44 -12.60
N GLN A 166 19.33 -7.35 -12.26
CA GLN A 166 18.27 -6.97 -13.22
C GLN A 166 18.36 -5.51 -13.68
N GLN A 167 19.13 -4.68 -12.99
CA GLN A 167 19.43 -3.29 -13.33
C GLN A 167 20.88 -3.11 -13.84
N SER A 168 21.60 -4.19 -14.12
CA SER A 168 23.00 -4.14 -14.62
C SER A 168 23.10 -3.38 -15.94
N PRO A 169 24.14 -2.56 -16.16
CA PRO A 169 24.45 -1.98 -17.48
C PRO A 169 24.66 -3.04 -18.55
N ASP A 170 25.18 -4.22 -18.20
CA ASP A 170 25.33 -5.35 -19.13
C ASP A 170 23.99 -6.04 -19.39
N ARG A 171 23.49 -5.92 -20.62
CA ARG A 171 22.23 -6.54 -21.06
C ARG A 171 22.22 -8.06 -20.90
N ALA A 172 23.37 -8.73 -21.09
CA ALA A 172 23.46 -10.18 -20.94
C ALA A 172 23.27 -10.58 -19.47
N VAL A 173 23.79 -9.79 -18.53
CA VAL A 173 23.59 -9.98 -17.09
C VAL A 173 22.13 -9.75 -16.73
N ARG A 174 21.47 -8.69 -17.22
CA ARG A 174 20.04 -8.44 -16.99
C ARG A 174 19.18 -9.61 -17.46
N LYS A 175 19.44 -10.10 -18.69
CA LYS A 175 18.75 -11.27 -19.26
C LYS A 175 18.95 -12.51 -18.39
N ALA A 176 20.18 -12.83 -18.04
CA ALA A 176 20.50 -14.00 -17.22
C ALA A 176 19.82 -13.91 -15.83
N ALA A 177 19.82 -12.73 -15.20
CA ALA A 177 19.17 -12.51 -13.92
C ALA A 177 17.64 -12.67 -14.01
N ALA A 178 17.00 -12.15 -15.06
CA ALA A 178 15.56 -12.32 -15.29
C ALA A 178 15.19 -13.78 -15.57
N GLN A 179 16.04 -14.51 -16.30
CA GLN A 179 15.86 -15.94 -16.55
C GLN A 179 16.03 -16.77 -15.27
N ALA A 180 17.02 -16.44 -14.44
CA ALA A 180 17.23 -17.11 -13.16
C ALA A 180 16.07 -16.83 -12.18
N TYR A 181 15.58 -15.60 -12.13
CA TYR A 181 14.40 -15.21 -11.38
C TYR A 181 13.16 -15.99 -11.85
N GLY A 182 12.88 -15.98 -13.15
CA GLY A 182 11.75 -16.68 -13.73
C GLY A 182 11.82 -18.19 -13.56
N LYS A 183 13.03 -18.76 -13.62
CA LYS A 183 13.26 -20.20 -13.41
C LYS A 183 12.80 -20.67 -12.03
N PHE A 184 12.97 -19.88 -10.99
CA PHE A 184 12.43 -20.22 -9.66
C PHE A 184 10.92 -20.48 -9.72
N PHE A 185 10.15 -19.60 -10.36
CA PHE A 185 8.70 -19.76 -10.51
C PHE A 185 8.33 -20.90 -11.48
N ASP A 186 9.13 -21.13 -12.51
CA ASP A 186 8.94 -22.26 -13.42
C ASP A 186 9.18 -23.60 -12.71
N ASP A 187 10.20 -23.69 -11.87
CA ASP A 187 10.50 -24.91 -11.08
C ASP A 187 9.42 -25.22 -10.04
N HIS A 188 8.70 -24.20 -9.54
CA HIS A 188 7.62 -24.33 -8.56
C HIS A 188 6.22 -24.13 -9.16
N GLN A 189 6.09 -24.21 -10.50
CA GLN A 189 4.83 -23.93 -11.19
C GLN A 189 3.66 -24.73 -10.63
N GLN A 190 3.81 -26.04 -10.48
CA GLN A 190 2.73 -26.90 -10.00
C GLN A 190 2.27 -26.50 -8.59
N GLU A 191 3.21 -26.25 -7.69
CA GLU A 191 2.91 -25.86 -6.31
C GLU A 191 2.17 -24.51 -6.24
N LEU A 192 2.62 -23.52 -7.03
CA LEU A 192 1.97 -22.21 -7.13
C LEU A 192 0.56 -22.30 -7.73
N ASP A 193 0.39 -23.08 -8.78
CA ASP A 193 -0.89 -23.28 -9.43
C ASP A 193 -1.90 -23.96 -8.48
N GLU A 194 -1.48 -25.02 -7.77
CA GLU A 194 -2.32 -25.72 -6.78
C GLU A 194 -2.65 -24.82 -5.57
N LEU A 195 -1.69 -24.01 -5.11
CA LEU A 195 -1.89 -23.09 -4.01
C LEU A 195 -2.91 -22.03 -4.36
N PHE A 196 -2.79 -21.42 -5.54
CA PHE A 196 -3.71 -20.39 -5.99
C PHE A 196 -5.12 -20.96 -6.28
N ASP A 197 -5.22 -22.19 -6.81
CA ASP A 197 -6.50 -22.90 -6.95
C ASP A 197 -7.23 -23.02 -5.60
N LYS A 198 -6.49 -23.37 -4.54
CA LYS A 198 -7.06 -23.48 -3.19
C LYS A 198 -7.52 -22.12 -2.67
N LEU A 199 -6.73 -21.05 -2.90
CA LEU A 199 -7.10 -19.68 -2.52
C LEU A 199 -8.37 -19.21 -3.25
N VAL A 200 -8.45 -19.40 -4.56
CA VAL A 200 -9.63 -19.02 -5.36
C VAL A 200 -10.88 -19.76 -4.87
N LYS A 201 -10.79 -21.07 -4.62
CA LYS A 201 -11.91 -21.87 -4.10
C LYS A 201 -12.33 -21.42 -2.71
N ASN A 202 -11.36 -21.22 -1.80
CA ASN A 202 -11.62 -20.78 -0.45
C ASN A 202 -12.33 -19.42 -0.42
N ARG A 203 -11.80 -18.43 -1.14
CA ARG A 203 -12.37 -17.08 -1.22
C ARG A 203 -13.75 -17.06 -1.87
N THR A 204 -13.98 -17.88 -2.90
CA THR A 204 -15.29 -18.07 -3.50
C THR A 204 -16.29 -18.65 -2.49
N GLU A 205 -15.89 -19.65 -1.71
CA GLU A 205 -16.70 -20.23 -0.65
C GLU A 205 -17.02 -19.24 0.47
N GLN A 206 -16.06 -18.38 0.85
CA GLN A 206 -16.31 -17.29 1.79
C GLN A 206 -17.42 -16.36 1.30
N ALA A 207 -17.35 -15.92 0.04
CA ALA A 207 -18.39 -15.07 -0.56
C ALA A 207 -19.75 -15.74 -0.56
N HIS A 208 -19.83 -17.00 -0.97
CA HIS A 208 -21.07 -17.78 -0.98
C HIS A 208 -21.64 -17.99 0.44
N THR A 209 -20.78 -18.18 1.44
CA THR A 209 -21.19 -18.30 2.84
C THR A 209 -21.87 -17.03 3.36
N LEU A 210 -21.49 -15.86 2.83
CA LEU A 210 -22.17 -14.58 3.09
C LEU A 210 -23.41 -14.34 2.21
N GLY A 211 -23.73 -15.25 1.28
CA GLY A 211 -24.83 -15.10 0.33
C GLY A 211 -24.53 -14.13 -0.83
N LEU A 212 -23.25 -13.82 -1.05
CA LEU A 212 -22.80 -13.00 -2.18
C LEU A 212 -22.63 -13.85 -3.45
N SER A 213 -22.75 -13.22 -4.61
CA SER A 213 -22.71 -13.94 -5.91
C SER A 213 -21.28 -14.38 -6.29
N ASN A 214 -20.27 -13.63 -5.87
CA ASN A 214 -18.85 -13.87 -6.18
C ASN A 214 -17.93 -13.16 -5.18
N TYR A 215 -16.66 -13.49 -5.23
CA TYR A 215 -15.66 -12.90 -4.31
C TYR A 215 -15.36 -11.43 -4.63
N VAL A 216 -15.60 -10.93 -5.84
CA VAL A 216 -15.40 -9.49 -6.16
C VAL A 216 -16.26 -8.62 -5.23
N GLU A 217 -17.54 -8.99 -5.05
CA GLU A 217 -18.43 -8.29 -4.13
C GLU A 217 -17.91 -8.30 -2.69
N MET A 218 -17.42 -9.44 -2.23
CA MET A 218 -16.84 -9.58 -0.88
C MET A 218 -15.58 -8.74 -0.72
N ALA A 219 -14.67 -8.78 -1.69
CA ALA A 219 -13.42 -8.04 -1.66
C ALA A 219 -13.65 -6.52 -1.55
N TYR A 220 -14.65 -5.98 -2.25
CA TYR A 220 -15.00 -4.56 -2.14
C TYR A 220 -15.54 -4.19 -0.75
N LEU A 221 -16.21 -5.10 -0.07
CA LEU A 221 -16.61 -4.91 1.34
C LEU A 221 -15.37 -4.94 2.27
N LEU A 222 -14.48 -5.92 2.07
CA LEU A 222 -13.25 -6.07 2.86
C LEU A 222 -12.32 -4.86 2.72
N GLN A 223 -12.22 -4.29 1.51
CA GLN A 223 -11.45 -3.07 1.24
C GLN A 223 -12.19 -1.78 1.68
N THR A 224 -13.33 -1.89 2.35
CA THR A 224 -14.14 -0.75 2.82
C THR A 224 -14.42 0.27 1.70
N ARG A 225 -14.67 -0.20 0.46
CA ARG A 225 -14.98 0.67 -0.68
C ARG A 225 -16.38 1.25 -0.52
N ASN A 226 -16.43 2.36 0.19
CA ASN A 226 -17.67 2.98 0.67
C ASN A 226 -18.34 3.95 -0.33
N CYS A 227 -17.71 4.30 -1.45
CA CYS A 227 -18.22 5.33 -2.37
C CYS A 227 -18.12 4.96 -3.86
N TYR A 228 -17.55 3.82 -4.19
CA TYR A 228 -17.46 3.33 -5.57
C TYR A 228 -17.48 1.80 -5.59
N GLY A 229 -17.68 1.24 -6.77
CA GLY A 229 -17.76 -0.19 -6.99
C GLY A 229 -16.98 -0.65 -8.24
N PRO A 230 -17.11 -1.93 -8.63
CA PRO A 230 -16.41 -2.50 -9.80
C PRO A 230 -16.65 -1.72 -11.09
N LYS A 231 -17.82 -1.10 -11.27
CA LYS A 231 -18.17 -0.33 -12.47
C LYS A 231 -17.32 0.94 -12.60
N GLU A 232 -17.12 1.67 -11.50
CA GLU A 232 -16.32 2.88 -11.47
C GLU A 232 -14.83 2.54 -11.69
N VAL A 233 -14.36 1.42 -11.11
CA VAL A 233 -12.99 0.92 -11.34
C VAL A 233 -12.79 0.47 -12.79
N ALA A 234 -13.78 -0.21 -13.39
CA ALA A 234 -13.75 -0.55 -14.82
C ALA A 234 -13.68 0.69 -15.71
N ASN A 235 -14.39 1.78 -15.34
CA ASN A 235 -14.31 3.06 -16.03
C ASN A 235 -12.90 3.68 -15.92
N PHE A 236 -12.30 3.65 -14.74
CA PHE A 236 -10.92 4.09 -14.54
C PHE A 236 -9.95 3.29 -15.43
N ARG A 237 -10.02 1.96 -15.42
CA ARG A 237 -9.18 1.09 -16.24
C ARG A 237 -9.34 1.38 -17.75
N ARG A 238 -10.57 1.68 -18.22
CA ARG A 238 -10.82 2.08 -19.61
C ARG A 238 -10.06 3.37 -19.94
N GLN A 239 -10.21 4.41 -19.11
CA GLN A 239 -9.51 5.68 -19.31
C GLN A 239 -7.98 5.49 -19.31
N VAL A 240 -7.43 4.63 -18.42
CA VAL A 240 -5.99 4.30 -18.40
C VAL A 240 -5.53 3.70 -19.73
N VAL A 241 -6.31 2.79 -20.32
CA VAL A 241 -6.01 2.21 -21.64
C VAL A 241 -6.04 3.27 -22.74
N GLU A 242 -7.01 4.18 -22.70
CA GLU A 242 -7.21 5.20 -23.73
C GLU A 242 -6.21 6.36 -23.63
N GLU A 243 -5.82 6.77 -22.42
CA GLU A 243 -5.05 8.01 -22.21
C GLU A 243 -3.62 7.77 -21.72
N ILE A 244 -3.37 6.79 -20.83
CA ILE A 244 -2.06 6.58 -20.20
C ILE A 244 -1.20 5.58 -20.99
N VAL A 245 -1.78 4.47 -21.47
CA VAL A 245 -1.04 3.46 -22.25
C VAL A 245 -0.33 4.07 -23.46
N PRO A 246 -0.93 4.99 -24.26
CA PRO A 246 -0.21 5.66 -25.34
C PRO A 246 1.01 6.46 -24.88
N VAL A 247 0.90 7.18 -23.75
CA VAL A 247 2.02 7.93 -23.16
C VAL A 247 3.12 6.99 -22.68
N ASN A 248 2.74 5.86 -22.07
CA ASN A 248 3.72 4.85 -21.65
C ASN A 248 4.48 4.22 -22.81
N ASN A 249 3.81 4.03 -23.95
CA ASN A 249 4.49 3.55 -25.16
C ASN A 249 5.52 4.58 -25.65
N GLU A 250 5.22 5.89 -25.56
CA GLU A 250 6.18 6.95 -25.87
C GLU A 250 7.36 6.96 -24.90
N ILE A 251 7.11 6.82 -23.58
CA ILE A 251 8.14 6.72 -22.56
C ILE A 251 9.08 5.54 -22.86
N LYS A 252 8.51 4.35 -23.11
CA LYS A 252 9.28 3.13 -23.35
C LYS A 252 10.04 3.14 -24.68
N ALA A 253 9.50 3.79 -25.70
CA ALA A 253 10.22 4.02 -26.95
C ALA A 253 11.47 4.91 -26.71
N ARG A 254 11.32 6.02 -25.98
CA ARG A 254 12.44 6.90 -25.60
C ARG A 254 13.45 6.19 -24.68
N GLN A 255 12.98 5.40 -23.71
CA GLN A 255 13.85 4.58 -22.88
C GLN A 255 14.68 3.61 -23.72
N SER A 256 14.04 2.91 -24.67
CA SER A 256 14.69 1.99 -25.60
C SER A 256 15.80 2.68 -26.43
N GLU A 257 15.51 3.87 -26.95
CA GLU A 257 16.49 4.69 -27.69
C GLU A 257 17.63 5.15 -26.76
N ARG A 258 17.31 5.67 -25.58
CA ARG A 258 18.28 6.16 -24.59
C ARG A 258 19.27 5.08 -24.13
N ILE A 259 18.79 3.85 -23.91
CA ILE A 259 19.66 2.72 -23.51
C ILE A 259 20.26 1.97 -24.71
N GLY A 260 19.98 2.40 -25.95
CA GLY A 260 20.56 1.82 -27.16
C GLY A 260 20.10 0.40 -27.47
N VAL A 261 18.83 0.06 -27.16
CA VAL A 261 18.29 -1.30 -27.33
C VAL A 261 17.21 -1.31 -28.39
N GLU A 262 17.37 -2.13 -29.43
CA GLU A 262 16.28 -2.44 -30.37
C GLU A 262 15.40 -3.55 -29.80
N GLY A 263 14.09 -3.30 -29.67
CA GLY A 263 13.13 -4.29 -29.16
C GLY A 263 13.33 -4.55 -27.66
N MET A 264 12.69 -3.71 -26.85
CA MET A 264 12.71 -3.88 -25.38
C MET A 264 12.14 -5.25 -24.98
N GLN A 265 12.95 -6.01 -24.27
CA GLN A 265 12.52 -7.23 -23.59
C GLN A 265 12.10 -6.93 -22.16
N VAL A 266 11.37 -7.83 -21.53
CA VAL A 266 10.93 -7.68 -20.14
C VAL A 266 12.08 -7.33 -19.17
N TYR A 267 13.28 -7.84 -19.40
CA TYR A 267 14.47 -7.58 -18.59
C TYR A 267 15.14 -6.22 -18.85
N ASP A 268 14.73 -5.48 -19.89
CA ASP A 268 15.18 -4.10 -20.12
C ASP A 268 14.28 -3.07 -19.44
N ASN A 269 13.09 -3.48 -18.99
CA ASN A 269 12.05 -2.57 -18.50
C ASN A 269 12.44 -1.73 -17.28
N THR A 270 13.33 -2.24 -16.43
CA THR A 270 13.79 -1.58 -15.19
C THR A 270 15.14 -0.88 -15.32
N TYR A 271 15.72 -0.84 -16.53
CA TYR A 271 16.97 -0.19 -16.81
C TYR A 271 16.75 1.07 -17.66
N PHE A 272 16.95 2.24 -17.06
CA PHE A 272 16.50 3.51 -17.64
C PHE A 272 17.61 4.30 -18.35
N PHE A 273 18.86 4.19 -17.91
CA PHE A 273 19.96 5.01 -18.41
C PHE A 273 21.20 4.15 -18.76
N PRO A 274 21.96 4.54 -19.82
CA PRO A 274 23.07 3.74 -20.30
C PRO A 274 24.24 3.59 -19.31
N ASP A 275 24.36 4.49 -18.36
CA ASP A 275 25.37 4.50 -17.30
C ASP A 275 24.84 3.97 -15.94
N GLY A 276 23.61 3.45 -15.93
CA GLY A 276 22.91 2.94 -14.73
C GLY A 276 21.81 3.87 -14.23
N ASN A 277 20.89 3.34 -13.43
CA ASN A 277 19.85 4.13 -12.79
C ASN A 277 20.44 5.12 -11.78
N PRO A 278 19.75 6.25 -11.45
CA PRO A 278 20.25 7.20 -10.46
C PRO A 278 20.42 6.54 -9.08
N LEU A 279 21.43 6.91 -8.36
CA LEU A 279 21.70 6.45 -6.99
C LEU A 279 21.82 7.64 -6.04
N PRO A 280 21.34 7.50 -4.79
CA PRO A 280 21.55 8.56 -3.80
C PRO A 280 23.03 8.66 -3.40
N HIS A 281 23.50 9.88 -3.15
CA HIS A 281 24.88 10.18 -2.80
C HIS A 281 25.02 10.42 -1.32
N GLY A 282 25.68 9.53 -0.60
CA GLY A 282 25.98 9.67 0.82
C GLY A 282 25.82 8.37 1.60
N THR A 283 26.21 8.41 2.85
CA THR A 283 25.93 7.34 3.82
C THR A 283 24.46 7.40 4.23
N PRO A 284 23.89 6.31 4.76
CA PRO A 284 22.52 6.33 5.30
C PRO A 284 22.28 7.46 6.31
N ASP A 285 23.25 7.77 7.18
CA ASP A 285 23.13 8.87 8.14
C ASP A 285 23.05 10.23 7.44
N GLU A 286 23.85 10.44 6.38
CA GLU A 286 23.81 11.67 5.57
C GLU A 286 22.47 11.80 4.84
N LEU A 287 21.92 10.70 4.30
CA LEU A 287 20.59 10.69 3.67
C LEU A 287 19.48 10.99 4.69
N MET A 288 19.57 10.45 5.91
CA MET A 288 18.63 10.79 6.99
C MET A 288 18.73 12.27 7.39
N GLN A 289 19.93 12.87 7.43
CA GLN A 289 20.09 14.31 7.70
C GLN A 289 19.55 15.16 6.53
N ALA A 290 19.73 14.73 5.29
CA ALA A 290 19.10 15.37 4.12
C ALA A 290 17.57 15.35 4.22
N GLY A 291 16.99 14.22 4.61
CA GLY A 291 15.55 14.10 4.88
C GLY A 291 15.07 15.02 6.00
N LYS A 292 15.84 15.09 7.09
CA LYS A 292 15.55 16.02 8.20
C LYS A 292 15.58 17.48 7.73
N GLN A 293 16.58 17.87 6.95
CA GLN A 293 16.68 19.21 6.38
C GLN A 293 15.47 19.51 5.48
N MET A 294 15.17 18.62 4.54
CA MET A 294 14.06 18.72 3.60
C MET A 294 12.74 19.02 4.32
N TYR A 295 12.33 18.17 5.26
CA TYR A 295 11.07 18.35 5.99
C TYR A 295 11.09 19.55 6.94
N THR A 296 12.27 19.99 7.43
CA THR A 296 12.39 21.21 8.23
C THR A 296 12.16 22.47 7.39
N GLU A 297 12.60 22.48 6.13
CA GLU A 297 12.47 23.62 5.23
C GLU A 297 11.11 23.69 4.53
N MET A 298 10.43 22.56 4.37
CA MET A 298 9.24 22.42 3.55
C MET A 298 8.04 23.19 4.10
N SER A 299 7.72 23.04 5.40
CA SER A 299 6.67 23.80 6.08
C SER A 299 6.83 23.77 7.60
N PRO A 300 6.13 24.66 8.35
CA PRO A 300 6.11 24.59 9.82
C PRO A 300 5.56 23.25 10.35
N GLU A 301 4.57 22.67 9.68
CA GLU A 301 3.96 21.41 10.09
C GLU A 301 4.92 20.22 9.88
N THR A 302 5.61 20.16 8.74
CA THR A 302 6.62 19.13 8.50
C THR A 302 7.88 19.31 9.36
N ALA A 303 8.25 20.56 9.68
CA ALA A 303 9.35 20.84 10.62
C ALA A 303 9.03 20.33 12.02
N GLU A 304 7.80 20.49 12.51
CA GLU A 304 7.37 19.94 13.78
C GLU A 304 7.36 18.40 13.73
N PHE A 305 6.76 17.83 12.69
CA PHE A 305 6.69 16.38 12.47
C PHE A 305 8.08 15.73 12.49
N ILE A 306 9.00 16.20 11.65
CA ILE A 306 10.33 15.57 11.54
C ILE A 306 11.16 15.74 12.83
N ARG A 307 10.99 16.85 13.54
CA ARG A 307 11.60 17.05 14.84
C ARG A 307 11.13 15.99 15.84
N VAL A 308 9.81 15.73 15.91
CA VAL A 308 9.24 14.68 16.78
C VAL A 308 9.81 13.31 16.42
N MET A 309 9.87 12.98 15.12
CA MET A 309 10.41 11.72 14.64
C MET A 309 11.87 11.49 15.09
N PHE A 310 12.74 12.49 14.94
CA PHE A 310 14.14 12.40 15.38
C PHE A 310 14.32 12.48 16.89
N ASP A 311 13.53 13.31 17.58
CA ASP A 311 13.63 13.45 19.04
C ASP A 311 13.25 12.16 19.77
N HIS A 312 12.41 11.32 19.17
CA HIS A 312 11.92 10.07 19.75
C HIS A 312 12.49 8.80 19.11
N ASP A 313 13.40 8.89 18.11
CA ASP A 313 13.95 7.75 17.35
C ASP A 313 12.83 6.87 16.74
N LEU A 314 11.93 7.47 15.97
CA LEU A 314 10.77 6.81 15.40
C LEU A 314 11.03 6.23 14.00
N PHE A 315 12.26 5.75 13.78
CA PHE A 315 12.70 5.14 12.53
C PHE A 315 13.51 3.87 12.78
N ASP A 316 13.30 2.85 11.96
CA ASP A 316 14.27 1.78 11.72
C ASP A 316 14.32 1.52 10.20
N VAL A 317 15.28 2.17 9.51
CA VAL A 317 15.31 2.20 8.03
C VAL A 317 16.36 1.27 7.42
N LEU A 318 17.41 0.89 8.17
CA LEU A 318 18.51 0.09 7.62
C LEU A 318 18.17 -1.39 7.54
N SER A 319 18.51 -2.02 6.41
CA SER A 319 18.45 -3.47 6.28
C SER A 319 19.51 -4.14 7.17
N LYS A 320 19.10 -5.17 7.89
CA LYS A 320 19.98 -5.98 8.75
C LYS A 320 19.52 -7.42 8.84
N GLU A 321 20.42 -8.31 9.24
CA GLU A 321 20.11 -9.71 9.45
C GLU A 321 19.04 -9.89 10.54
N GLY A 322 18.03 -10.70 10.28
CA GLY A 322 16.92 -10.97 11.21
C GLY A 322 15.80 -9.93 11.18
N LYS A 323 15.92 -8.88 10.36
CA LYS A 323 14.87 -7.89 10.15
C LYS A 323 13.81 -8.42 9.16
N ALA A 324 12.53 -8.15 9.41
CA ALA A 324 11.46 -8.47 8.48
C ALA A 324 11.62 -7.73 7.14
N MET A 325 11.12 -8.31 6.05
CA MET A 325 11.14 -7.69 4.72
C MET A 325 10.07 -6.60 4.59
N GLY A 326 10.24 -5.71 3.61
CA GLY A 326 9.29 -4.66 3.27
C GLY A 326 9.55 -3.33 3.97
N GLY A 327 8.58 -2.44 3.91
CA GLY A 327 8.50 -1.15 4.58
C GLY A 327 7.07 -0.90 5.03
N TYR A 328 6.89 -0.13 6.08
CA TYR A 328 5.59 0.32 6.56
C TYR A 328 5.70 1.54 7.47
N CYS A 329 4.60 2.28 7.54
CA CYS A 329 4.34 3.25 8.60
C CYS A 329 3.22 2.71 9.51
N THR A 330 3.34 2.93 10.81
CA THR A 330 2.27 2.63 11.78
C THR A 330 2.17 3.72 12.82
N SER A 331 1.04 3.78 13.54
CA SER A 331 0.82 4.77 14.59
C SER A 331 0.87 4.17 16.00
N LEU A 332 1.33 4.97 16.94
CA LEU A 332 1.31 4.70 18.37
C LEU A 332 0.39 5.72 19.06
N PRO A 333 -0.93 5.52 18.98
CA PRO A 333 -1.89 6.58 19.29
C PRO A 333 -1.86 7.04 20.76
N LEU A 334 -1.42 6.21 21.71
CA LEU A 334 -1.24 6.63 23.10
C LEU A 334 -0.13 7.67 23.28
N TYR A 335 0.88 7.65 22.40
CA TYR A 335 2.01 8.56 22.40
C TYR A 335 1.87 9.69 21.37
N HIS A 336 0.81 9.67 20.56
CA HIS A 336 0.56 10.65 19.49
C HIS A 336 1.70 10.75 18.47
N VAL A 337 2.29 9.62 18.11
CA VAL A 337 3.42 9.55 17.17
C VAL A 337 3.30 8.38 16.20
N PRO A 338 3.76 8.54 14.95
CA PRO A 338 3.94 7.44 14.02
C PRO A 338 5.32 6.78 14.18
N PHE A 339 5.53 5.63 13.53
CA PHE A 339 6.81 4.95 13.41
C PHE A 339 7.03 4.48 11.96
N ILE A 340 8.24 4.67 11.43
CA ILE A 340 8.64 4.25 10.08
C ILE A 340 9.63 3.09 10.14
N PHE A 341 9.28 2.02 9.44
CA PHE A 341 10.11 0.84 9.23
C PHE A 341 10.44 0.71 7.74
N ALA A 342 11.70 0.46 7.39
CA ALA A 342 12.15 0.27 6.01
C ALA A 342 13.35 -0.69 5.94
N ASN A 343 13.82 -1.00 4.72
CA ASN A 343 14.96 -1.87 4.45
C ASN A 343 15.84 -1.28 3.35
N TRP A 344 16.55 -0.20 3.66
CA TRP A 344 17.43 0.50 2.74
C TRP A 344 18.56 -0.38 2.20
N ASN A 345 18.84 -0.24 0.91
CA ASN A 345 19.79 -1.08 0.18
C ASN A 345 20.77 -0.31 -0.74
N GLY A 346 20.76 1.03 -0.70
CA GLY A 346 21.66 1.90 -1.46
C GLY A 346 21.14 2.25 -2.87
N THR A 347 19.88 2.00 -3.18
CA THR A 347 19.26 2.38 -4.47
C THR A 347 18.42 3.66 -4.35
N ALA A 348 17.96 4.22 -5.47
CA ALA A 348 17.02 5.35 -5.48
C ALA A 348 15.76 5.04 -4.65
N GLY A 349 15.34 3.79 -4.61
CA GLY A 349 14.22 3.32 -3.81
C GLY A 349 14.33 3.62 -2.31
N ASP A 350 15.52 3.86 -1.76
CA ASP A 350 15.68 4.26 -0.36
C ASP A 350 15.09 5.66 -0.11
N VAL A 351 15.26 6.57 -1.08
CA VAL A 351 14.67 7.93 -1.02
C VAL A 351 13.18 7.87 -1.30
N ASP A 352 12.76 7.07 -2.29
CA ASP A 352 11.33 6.85 -2.60
C ASP A 352 10.59 6.33 -1.35
N VAL A 353 11.12 5.28 -0.70
CA VAL A 353 10.54 4.73 0.54
C VAL A 353 10.56 5.74 1.68
N LEU A 354 11.64 6.52 1.86
CA LEU A 354 11.69 7.54 2.90
C LEU A 354 10.57 8.57 2.72
N THR A 355 10.37 9.07 1.52
CA THR A 355 9.36 10.10 1.24
C THR A 355 7.94 9.52 1.26
N HIS A 356 7.78 8.29 0.79
CA HIS A 356 6.54 7.54 0.83
C HIS A 356 6.06 7.29 2.28
N GLU A 357 6.88 6.62 3.07
CA GLU A 357 6.53 6.30 4.48
C GLU A 357 6.39 7.56 5.34
N ALA A 358 7.21 8.60 5.06
CA ALA A 358 7.02 9.89 5.71
C ALA A 358 5.72 10.59 5.29
N GLY A 359 5.19 10.34 4.09
CA GLY A 359 3.88 10.80 3.66
C GLY A 359 2.75 10.19 4.50
N HIS A 360 2.78 8.88 4.73
CA HIS A 360 1.87 8.19 5.66
C HIS A 360 2.02 8.72 7.09
N ALA A 361 3.27 8.78 7.59
CA ALA A 361 3.56 9.22 8.94
C ALA A 361 3.13 10.68 9.20
N PHE A 362 3.34 11.56 8.23
CA PHE A 362 2.89 12.95 8.31
C PHE A 362 1.36 13.05 8.31
N ALA A 363 0.68 12.27 7.48
CA ALA A 363 -0.78 12.25 7.45
C ALA A 363 -1.37 11.74 8.77
N ASP A 364 -0.82 10.66 9.33
CA ASP A 364 -1.21 10.14 10.65
C ASP A 364 -0.97 11.19 11.76
N PHE A 365 0.22 11.82 11.77
CA PHE A 365 0.56 12.88 12.71
C PHE A 365 -0.40 14.08 12.62
N MET A 366 -0.82 14.46 11.41
CA MET A 366 -1.80 15.54 11.21
C MET A 366 -3.22 15.12 11.58
N ALA A 367 -3.61 13.87 11.27
CA ALA A 367 -4.90 13.34 11.63
C ALA A 367 -5.06 13.25 13.17
N ASP A 368 -4.04 12.79 13.89
CA ASP A 368 -4.03 12.75 15.36
C ASP A 368 -4.25 14.14 15.98
N LYS A 369 -3.68 15.19 15.39
CA LYS A 369 -3.86 16.58 15.85
C LYS A 369 -5.19 17.20 15.50
N CYS A 370 -5.77 16.84 14.37
CA CYS A 370 -6.94 17.51 13.82
C CYS A 370 -8.25 16.77 14.09
N ILE A 371 -8.20 15.45 14.30
CA ILE A 371 -9.36 14.57 14.39
C ILE A 371 -9.39 13.92 15.77
N PRO A 372 -10.37 14.27 16.60
CA PRO A 372 -10.43 13.79 17.99
C PRO A 372 -10.71 12.28 18.07
N HIS A 373 -11.49 11.73 17.12
CA HIS A 373 -11.95 10.34 17.17
C HIS A 373 -11.03 9.40 16.40
N LEU A 374 -10.55 8.36 17.07
CA LEU A 374 -9.62 7.36 16.51
C LEU A 374 -10.13 6.75 15.19
N ASP A 375 -11.40 6.36 15.16
CA ASP A 375 -12.02 5.70 13.99
C ASP A 375 -12.11 6.59 12.73
N LEU A 376 -11.92 7.89 12.88
CA LEU A 376 -11.95 8.86 11.78
C LEU A 376 -10.56 9.34 11.37
N ARG A 377 -9.49 8.84 12.00
CA ARG A 377 -8.11 9.20 11.66
C ARG A 377 -7.61 8.43 10.45
N ASP A 378 -7.97 7.15 10.36
CA ASP A 378 -7.55 6.25 9.30
C ASP A 378 -8.53 6.33 8.11
N PRO A 379 -8.14 6.90 6.95
CA PRO A 379 -8.97 6.88 5.74
C PRO A 379 -8.90 5.53 5.03
N THR A 380 -9.62 5.39 3.89
CA THR A 380 -9.50 4.24 3.01
C THR A 380 -8.13 4.20 2.31
N MET A 381 -7.72 3.01 1.85
CA MET A 381 -6.34 2.77 1.40
C MET A 381 -5.93 3.65 0.22
N GLU A 382 -6.81 3.92 -0.73
CA GLU A 382 -6.53 4.82 -1.85
C GLU A 382 -6.27 6.28 -1.41
N VAL A 383 -6.81 6.68 -0.26
CA VAL A 383 -6.50 7.99 0.35
C VAL A 383 -5.16 7.92 1.07
N CYS A 384 -4.88 6.82 1.82
CA CYS A 384 -3.59 6.62 2.46
C CYS A 384 -2.45 6.67 1.44
N GLU A 385 -2.60 5.95 0.31
CA GLU A 385 -1.59 5.96 -0.75
C GLU A 385 -1.53 7.30 -1.50
N SER A 386 -2.63 8.05 -1.54
CA SER A 386 -2.58 9.43 -2.05
C SER A 386 -1.74 10.35 -1.15
N HIS A 387 -1.69 10.10 0.16
CA HIS A 387 -0.82 10.83 1.08
C HIS A 387 0.66 10.53 0.78
N SER A 388 1.04 9.25 0.74
CA SER A 388 2.41 8.79 0.56
C SER A 388 2.97 9.18 -0.81
N MET A 389 2.30 8.78 -1.89
CA MET A 389 2.76 9.02 -3.26
C MET A 389 2.78 10.51 -3.63
N SER A 390 1.90 11.34 -3.05
CA SER A 390 1.96 12.79 -3.26
C SER A 390 3.15 13.43 -2.56
N MET A 391 3.54 12.93 -1.39
CA MET A 391 4.71 13.43 -0.67
C MET A 391 5.99 13.19 -1.48
N GLU A 392 6.13 12.06 -2.17
CA GLU A 392 7.26 11.76 -3.05
C GLU A 392 7.49 12.89 -4.07
N PHE A 393 6.44 13.38 -4.72
CA PHE A 393 6.51 14.45 -5.71
C PHE A 393 6.61 15.86 -5.10
N LEU A 394 5.98 16.08 -3.95
CA LEU A 394 6.02 17.39 -3.27
C LEU A 394 7.40 17.67 -2.66
N THR A 395 8.24 16.67 -2.49
CA THR A 395 9.62 16.81 -2.04
C THR A 395 10.61 17.16 -3.17
N ALA A 396 10.17 17.24 -4.43
CA ALA A 396 11.02 17.48 -5.59
C ALA A 396 12.00 18.68 -5.45
N PRO A 397 11.63 19.85 -4.86
CA PRO A 397 12.59 20.95 -4.69
C PRO A 397 13.84 20.59 -3.88
N TRP A 398 13.80 19.50 -3.11
CA TRP A 398 14.90 19.04 -2.24
C TRP A 398 15.59 17.77 -2.72
N HIS A 399 15.22 17.19 -3.86
CA HIS A 399 15.85 15.98 -4.39
C HIS A 399 17.36 16.15 -4.58
N HIS A 400 17.82 17.39 -4.86
CA HIS A 400 19.24 17.73 -4.96
C HIS A 400 20.05 17.43 -3.69
N LEU A 401 19.41 17.37 -2.52
CA LEU A 401 20.08 16.98 -1.25
C LEU A 401 20.49 15.51 -1.26
N PHE A 402 19.79 14.67 -1.98
CA PHE A 402 20.00 13.23 -2.08
C PHE A 402 20.81 12.85 -3.33
N PHE A 403 20.48 13.43 -4.48
CA PHE A 403 20.99 12.99 -5.79
C PHE A 403 22.05 13.91 -6.40
N ARG A 404 22.29 15.11 -5.81
CA ARG A 404 23.31 16.07 -6.25
C ARG A 404 23.27 16.29 -7.76
N GLU A 405 24.35 15.91 -8.49
CA GLU A 405 24.45 16.01 -9.97
C GLU A 405 23.48 15.08 -10.73
N ASP A 406 22.98 14.03 -10.09
CA ASP A 406 22.02 13.09 -10.68
C ASP A 406 20.55 13.49 -10.44
N THR A 407 20.27 14.69 -9.93
CA THR A 407 18.91 15.14 -9.59
C THR A 407 17.97 15.09 -10.79
N ASP A 408 18.33 15.66 -11.94
CA ASP A 408 17.49 15.66 -13.14
C ASP A 408 17.23 14.24 -13.66
N LYS A 409 18.24 13.37 -13.51
CA LYS A 409 18.16 11.96 -13.87
C LYS A 409 17.17 11.21 -12.97
N TYR A 410 17.20 11.48 -11.67
CA TYR A 410 16.25 10.91 -10.71
C TYR A 410 14.83 11.42 -10.96
N GLU A 411 14.63 12.70 -11.20
CA GLU A 411 13.31 13.27 -11.47
C GLU A 411 12.67 12.66 -12.72
N LEU A 412 13.44 12.48 -13.80
CA LEU A 412 12.96 11.79 -14.99
C LEU A 412 12.64 10.32 -14.71
N PHE A 413 13.52 9.60 -13.99
CA PHE A 413 13.32 8.23 -13.58
C PHE A 413 12.03 8.05 -12.77
N HIS A 414 11.81 8.90 -11.77
CA HIS A 414 10.65 8.87 -10.88
C HIS A 414 9.36 9.16 -11.65
N ALA A 415 9.35 10.18 -12.50
CA ALA A 415 8.18 10.53 -13.32
C ALA A 415 7.82 9.44 -14.35
N GLU A 416 8.82 8.86 -15.05
CA GLU A 416 8.61 7.74 -15.97
C GLU A 416 8.11 6.49 -15.23
N SER A 417 8.64 6.22 -14.05
CA SER A 417 8.23 5.09 -13.21
C SER A 417 6.79 5.22 -12.74
N ALA A 418 6.39 6.40 -12.24
CA ALA A 418 5.04 6.69 -11.79
C ALA A 418 4.00 6.50 -12.92
N MET A 419 4.29 7.03 -14.11
CA MET A 419 3.39 6.87 -15.26
C MET A 419 3.28 5.41 -15.73
N THR A 420 4.39 4.67 -15.76
CA THR A 420 4.41 3.29 -16.24
C THR A 420 3.85 2.31 -15.22
N PHE A 421 3.78 2.69 -13.95
CA PHE A 421 3.17 1.91 -12.87
C PHE A 421 1.63 1.78 -13.02
N ILE A 422 0.92 2.87 -13.40
CA ILE A 422 -0.54 2.91 -13.41
C ILE A 422 -1.18 1.80 -14.25
N PRO A 423 -0.78 1.56 -15.51
CA PRO A 423 -1.33 0.43 -16.29
C PRO A 423 -0.99 -0.94 -15.70
N TYR A 424 0.15 -1.10 -15.03
CA TYR A 424 0.47 -2.36 -14.35
C TYR A 424 -0.48 -2.62 -13.17
N GLY A 425 -0.76 -1.61 -12.36
CA GLY A 425 -1.75 -1.72 -11.28
C GLY A 425 -3.14 -2.07 -11.80
N CYS A 426 -3.56 -1.45 -12.91
CA CYS A 426 -4.81 -1.79 -13.60
C CYS A 426 -4.81 -3.23 -14.14
N GLN A 427 -3.70 -3.72 -14.66
CA GLN A 427 -3.56 -5.11 -15.12
C GLN A 427 -3.75 -6.09 -13.96
N VAL A 428 -3.13 -5.83 -12.82
CA VAL A 428 -3.24 -6.66 -11.60
C VAL A 428 -4.68 -6.73 -11.12
N ASP A 429 -5.37 -5.59 -11.04
CA ASP A 429 -6.77 -5.52 -10.62
C ASP A 429 -7.72 -6.24 -11.60
N HIS A 430 -7.58 -5.95 -12.90
CA HIS A 430 -8.42 -6.56 -13.93
C HIS A 430 -8.24 -8.08 -14.00
N PHE A 431 -7.02 -8.56 -13.79
CA PHE A 431 -6.74 -9.99 -13.71
C PHE A 431 -7.48 -10.65 -12.54
N GLN A 432 -7.45 -10.03 -11.36
CA GLN A 432 -8.16 -10.53 -10.19
C GLN A 432 -9.67 -10.54 -10.41
N GLU A 433 -10.24 -9.46 -10.96
CA GLU A 433 -11.66 -9.42 -11.32
C GLU A 433 -12.02 -10.57 -12.25
N SER A 434 -11.25 -10.78 -13.33
CA SER A 434 -11.49 -11.87 -14.29
C SER A 434 -11.45 -13.24 -13.62
N VAL A 435 -10.44 -13.51 -12.76
CA VAL A 435 -10.29 -14.79 -12.07
C VAL A 435 -11.44 -15.06 -11.10
N TYR A 436 -11.87 -14.07 -10.31
CA TYR A 436 -12.94 -14.27 -9.33
C TYR A 436 -14.36 -14.21 -9.91
N LEU A 437 -14.52 -13.71 -11.13
CA LEU A 437 -15.73 -13.88 -11.92
C LEU A 437 -15.78 -15.25 -12.62
N HIS A 438 -14.62 -15.90 -12.80
CA HIS A 438 -14.44 -17.21 -13.43
C HIS A 438 -13.62 -18.15 -12.53
N PRO A 439 -14.11 -18.49 -11.32
CA PRO A 439 -13.35 -19.29 -10.36
C PRO A 439 -13.06 -20.73 -10.85
N GLU A 440 -13.75 -21.16 -11.89
CA GLU A 440 -13.57 -22.45 -12.56
C GLU A 440 -12.34 -22.50 -13.49
N TRP A 441 -11.71 -21.37 -13.82
CA TRP A 441 -10.58 -21.35 -14.73
C TRP A 441 -9.41 -22.19 -14.28
N THR A 442 -8.85 -22.91 -15.23
CA THR A 442 -7.60 -23.64 -15.07
C THR A 442 -6.41 -22.68 -14.98
N PRO A 443 -5.25 -23.13 -14.45
CA PRO A 443 -4.01 -22.33 -14.48
C PRO A 443 -3.63 -21.83 -15.88
N ALA A 444 -3.85 -22.63 -16.93
CA ALA A 444 -3.57 -22.24 -18.31
C ALA A 444 -4.48 -21.10 -18.80
N GLU A 445 -5.76 -21.12 -18.43
CA GLU A 445 -6.70 -20.04 -18.77
C GLU A 445 -6.35 -18.74 -18.03
N ARG A 446 -5.95 -18.81 -16.76
CA ARG A 446 -5.45 -17.65 -16.00
C ARG A 446 -4.19 -17.06 -16.64
N ASN A 447 -3.24 -17.89 -17.04
CA ASN A 447 -2.03 -17.44 -17.72
C ASN A 447 -2.35 -16.80 -19.09
N ALA A 448 -3.32 -17.35 -19.83
CA ALA A 448 -3.79 -16.77 -21.09
C ALA A 448 -4.44 -15.39 -20.88
N GLU A 449 -5.25 -15.25 -19.82
CA GLU A 449 -5.86 -13.98 -19.46
C GLU A 449 -4.80 -12.94 -19.04
N TRP A 450 -3.79 -13.33 -18.22
CA TRP A 450 -2.69 -12.43 -17.88
C TRP A 450 -1.97 -11.91 -19.13
N ASN A 451 -1.65 -12.78 -20.08
CA ASN A 451 -1.02 -12.40 -21.33
C ASN A 451 -1.91 -11.49 -22.20
N ARG A 452 -3.24 -11.72 -22.19
CA ARG A 452 -4.20 -10.85 -22.90
C ARG A 452 -4.19 -9.45 -22.29
N LEU A 453 -4.23 -9.37 -20.96
CA LEU A 453 -4.21 -8.11 -20.22
C LEU A 453 -2.87 -7.39 -20.34
N GLU A 454 -1.76 -8.13 -20.36
CA GLU A 454 -0.44 -7.52 -20.56
C GLU A 454 -0.33 -6.83 -21.91
N LYS A 455 -0.87 -7.43 -22.97
CA LYS A 455 -0.92 -6.78 -24.30
C LYS A 455 -1.84 -5.55 -24.32
N LEU A 456 -2.87 -5.52 -23.47
CA LEU A 456 -3.77 -4.38 -23.36
C LEU A 456 -3.12 -3.21 -22.61
N TYR A 457 -2.49 -3.48 -21.48
CA TYR A 457 -1.97 -2.45 -20.58
C TYR A 457 -0.50 -2.11 -20.82
N ARG A 458 0.31 -3.07 -21.27
CA ARG A 458 1.76 -2.92 -21.47
C ARG A 458 2.23 -3.49 -22.81
N PRO A 459 1.67 -3.03 -23.96
CA PRO A 459 1.94 -3.61 -25.28
C PRO A 459 3.40 -3.48 -25.73
N HIS A 460 4.19 -2.63 -25.07
CA HIS A 460 5.62 -2.43 -25.34
C HIS A 460 6.50 -3.59 -24.85
N LEU A 461 6.01 -4.46 -23.96
CA LEU A 461 6.82 -5.56 -23.40
C LEU A 461 6.88 -6.75 -24.35
N ASP A 462 8.09 -7.26 -24.55
CA ASP A 462 8.35 -8.53 -25.20
C ASP A 462 8.87 -9.53 -24.16
N ASN A 463 8.12 -10.60 -23.94
CA ASN A 463 8.39 -11.61 -22.92
C ASN A 463 9.06 -12.87 -23.45
N ARG A 464 9.28 -12.97 -24.78
CA ARG A 464 9.64 -14.22 -25.46
C ARG A 464 10.93 -14.87 -24.95
N GLU A 465 11.84 -14.09 -24.40
CA GLU A 465 13.16 -14.59 -23.98
C GLU A 465 13.22 -15.07 -22.52
N VAL A 466 12.11 -14.91 -21.75
CA VAL A 466 12.01 -15.37 -20.36
C VAL A 466 10.74 -16.22 -20.22
N ASN A 467 10.89 -17.55 -20.09
CA ASN A 467 9.79 -18.51 -20.14
C ASN A 467 8.67 -18.19 -19.16
N PHE A 468 8.99 -17.85 -17.92
CA PHE A 468 8.05 -17.46 -16.87
C PHE A 468 7.06 -16.36 -17.32
N TYR A 469 7.58 -15.28 -17.91
CA TYR A 469 6.75 -14.19 -18.42
C TYR A 469 6.05 -14.57 -19.73
N ASN A 470 6.75 -15.28 -20.63
CA ASN A 470 6.20 -15.67 -21.93
C ASN A 470 4.98 -16.60 -21.80
N ARG A 471 4.98 -17.52 -20.83
CA ARG A 471 3.82 -18.40 -20.56
C ARG A 471 2.67 -17.69 -19.83
N GLY A 472 2.80 -16.40 -19.52
CA GLY A 472 1.77 -15.60 -18.86
C GLY A 472 1.68 -15.79 -17.35
N ALA A 473 2.73 -16.29 -16.71
CA ALA A 473 2.73 -16.53 -15.27
C ALA A 473 3.26 -15.36 -14.45
N GLY A 474 3.56 -14.22 -15.07
CA GLY A 474 4.11 -13.04 -14.40
C GLY A 474 3.31 -12.52 -13.19
N TRP A 475 2.03 -12.89 -13.08
CA TRP A 475 1.18 -12.60 -11.93
C TRP A 475 1.60 -13.34 -10.65
N GLN A 476 2.23 -14.52 -10.78
CA GLN A 476 2.60 -15.35 -9.63
C GLN A 476 3.65 -14.71 -8.72
N ARG A 477 4.41 -13.74 -9.23
CA ARG A 477 5.37 -12.95 -8.43
C ARG A 477 4.75 -11.79 -7.65
N GLN A 478 3.49 -11.44 -7.96
CA GLN A 478 2.81 -10.31 -7.33
C GLN A 478 2.13 -10.77 -6.05
N LEU A 479 2.81 -10.57 -4.92
CA LEU A 479 2.37 -11.04 -3.61
C LEU A 479 0.94 -10.58 -3.25
N HIS A 480 0.54 -9.37 -3.61
CA HIS A 480 -0.79 -8.82 -3.33
C HIS A 480 -1.93 -9.67 -3.92
N ILE A 481 -1.72 -10.36 -5.05
CA ILE A 481 -2.72 -11.27 -5.63
C ILE A 481 -3.02 -12.44 -4.67
N PHE A 482 -1.99 -12.88 -3.94
CA PHE A 482 -2.11 -13.97 -2.96
C PHE A 482 -2.56 -13.47 -1.59
N GLU A 483 -2.05 -12.33 -1.12
CA GLU A 483 -2.14 -11.86 0.26
C GLU A 483 -3.28 -10.86 0.48
N CYS A 484 -3.44 -9.87 -0.42
CA CYS A 484 -4.36 -8.75 -0.27
C CYS A 484 -5.12 -8.50 -1.58
N PRO A 485 -6.03 -9.40 -2.00
CA PRO A 485 -6.72 -9.27 -3.28
C PRO A 485 -7.51 -7.97 -3.38
N PHE A 486 -7.46 -7.37 -4.59
CA PHE A 486 -8.10 -6.09 -4.96
C PHE A 486 -7.53 -4.84 -4.30
N TYR A 487 -6.49 -4.93 -3.45
CA TYR A 487 -5.84 -3.75 -2.90
C TYR A 487 -5.05 -2.97 -3.97
N TYR A 488 -4.45 -3.65 -4.93
CA TYR A 488 -3.42 -3.07 -5.82
C TYR A 488 -3.92 -1.91 -6.70
N ILE A 489 -5.21 -1.81 -6.98
CA ILE A 489 -5.80 -0.69 -7.74
C ILE A 489 -5.73 0.64 -6.98
N ASP A 490 -5.70 0.58 -5.65
CA ASP A 490 -5.68 1.76 -4.78
C ASP A 490 -4.40 2.58 -5.02
N TYR A 491 -3.27 1.91 -5.29
CA TYR A 491 -2.04 2.56 -5.73
C TYR A 491 -2.21 3.30 -7.06
N SER A 492 -2.94 2.73 -8.03
CA SER A 492 -3.14 3.38 -9.33
C SER A 492 -4.05 4.60 -9.24
N LEU A 493 -5.10 4.53 -8.40
CA LEU A 493 -5.97 5.68 -8.10
C LEU A 493 -5.18 6.77 -7.37
N ALA A 494 -4.40 6.40 -6.38
CA ALA A 494 -3.55 7.29 -5.61
C ALA A 494 -2.47 7.95 -6.46
N GLN A 495 -1.85 7.21 -7.38
CA GLN A 495 -0.84 7.76 -8.29
C GLN A 495 -1.44 8.86 -9.18
N MET A 496 -2.70 8.73 -9.59
CA MET A 496 -3.38 9.81 -10.33
C MET A 496 -3.60 11.05 -9.47
N ILE A 497 -3.88 10.91 -8.18
CA ILE A 497 -4.00 12.04 -7.25
C ILE A 497 -2.61 12.68 -7.03
N SER A 498 -1.58 11.87 -6.84
CA SER A 498 -0.20 12.31 -6.69
C SER A 498 0.28 13.12 -7.90
N LEU A 499 0.03 12.64 -9.11
CA LEU A 499 0.38 13.36 -10.34
C LEU A 499 -0.38 14.69 -10.49
N GLN A 500 -1.60 14.81 -9.95
CA GLN A 500 -2.31 16.09 -9.90
C GLN A 500 -1.63 17.08 -8.95
N PHE A 501 -1.22 16.62 -7.75
CA PHE A 501 -0.45 17.46 -6.84
C PHE A 501 0.89 17.87 -7.44
N TRP A 502 1.57 16.96 -8.14
CA TRP A 502 2.78 17.28 -8.87
C TRP A 502 2.56 18.31 -9.96
N ALA A 503 1.54 18.14 -10.81
CA ALA A 503 1.18 19.12 -11.85
C ALA A 503 0.86 20.51 -11.29
N LEU A 504 0.23 20.58 -10.12
CA LEU A 504 0.00 21.81 -9.38
C LEU A 504 1.33 22.38 -8.84
N SER A 505 2.18 21.54 -8.25
CA SER A 505 3.47 21.91 -7.68
C SER A 505 4.42 22.52 -8.72
N MET A 506 4.43 21.99 -9.94
CA MET A 506 5.21 22.55 -11.04
C MET A 506 4.81 23.99 -11.41
N ARG A 507 3.57 24.39 -11.14
CA ARG A 507 3.05 25.74 -11.40
C ARG A 507 3.20 26.66 -10.19
N ASP A 508 2.87 26.16 -9.01
CA ASP A 508 2.94 26.86 -7.73
C ASP A 508 3.05 25.83 -6.59
N HIS A 509 4.28 25.58 -6.17
CA HIS A 509 4.58 24.59 -5.13
C HIS A 509 3.87 24.93 -3.80
N LYS A 510 3.83 26.22 -3.43
CA LYS A 510 3.16 26.62 -2.19
C LYS A 510 1.66 26.35 -2.24
N ALA A 511 0.99 26.66 -3.34
CA ALA A 511 -0.43 26.39 -3.49
C ALA A 511 -0.74 24.88 -3.50
N ALA A 512 0.13 24.06 -4.13
CA ALA A 512 0.03 22.62 -4.11
C ALA A 512 0.18 22.08 -2.70
N TRP A 513 1.17 22.56 -1.94
CA TRP A 513 1.38 22.19 -0.53
C TRP A 513 0.21 22.56 0.35
N ASP A 514 -0.30 23.80 0.28
CA ASP A 514 -1.44 24.24 1.07
C ASP A 514 -2.67 23.35 0.81
N LYS A 515 -2.88 22.93 -0.44
CA LYS A 515 -3.96 22.04 -0.85
C LYS A 515 -3.73 20.60 -0.35
N TYR A 516 -2.51 20.09 -0.43
CA TYR A 516 -2.15 18.77 0.11
C TYR A 516 -2.31 18.73 1.63
N LEU A 517 -1.87 19.78 2.34
CA LEU A 517 -2.05 19.90 3.78
C LEU A 517 -3.53 19.89 4.18
N ALA A 518 -4.38 20.56 3.40
CA ALA A 518 -5.83 20.52 3.61
C ALA A 518 -6.42 19.12 3.31
N PHE A 519 -5.84 18.39 2.36
CA PHE A 519 -6.22 17.01 2.02
C PHE A 519 -5.90 16.06 3.17
N VAL A 520 -4.67 16.04 3.70
CA VAL A 520 -4.26 15.15 4.79
C VAL A 520 -5.00 15.43 6.11
N LYS A 521 -5.32 16.68 6.42
CA LYS A 521 -6.06 17.07 7.63
C LYS A 521 -7.49 16.50 7.71
N GLN A 522 -8.00 15.92 6.62
CA GLN A 522 -9.34 15.34 6.59
C GLN A 522 -9.36 13.90 7.13
N GLY A 523 -8.22 13.18 7.12
CA GLY A 523 -8.16 11.77 7.54
C GLY A 523 -9.29 10.94 6.92
N GLY A 524 -9.95 10.11 7.72
CA GLY A 524 -11.09 9.26 7.34
C GLY A 524 -12.47 9.90 7.54
N THR A 525 -12.57 11.24 7.63
CA THR A 525 -13.86 11.94 7.86
C THR A 525 -14.73 12.03 6.61
N LYS A 526 -14.17 11.77 5.43
CA LYS A 526 -14.85 11.81 4.12
C LYS A 526 -14.54 10.58 3.29
N THR A 527 -15.40 10.30 2.32
CA THR A 527 -15.10 9.28 1.30
C THR A 527 -13.98 9.75 0.37
N PHE A 528 -13.32 8.82 -0.33
CA PHE A 528 -12.31 9.14 -1.34
C PHE A 528 -12.80 10.17 -2.36
N VAL A 529 -13.99 9.94 -2.94
CA VAL A 529 -14.58 10.85 -3.93
C VAL A 529 -14.83 12.25 -3.35
N ASP A 530 -15.33 12.32 -2.11
CA ASP A 530 -15.62 13.60 -1.45
C ASP A 530 -14.34 14.36 -1.08
N ILE A 531 -13.31 13.65 -0.60
CA ILE A 531 -12.00 14.25 -0.27
C ILE A 531 -11.35 14.84 -1.53
N VAL A 532 -11.30 14.08 -2.62
CA VAL A 532 -10.74 14.52 -3.90
C VAL A 532 -11.46 15.75 -4.41
N LYS A 533 -12.79 15.73 -4.49
CA LYS A 533 -13.60 16.86 -4.99
C LYS A 533 -13.51 18.09 -4.09
N SER A 534 -13.60 17.91 -2.76
CA SER A 534 -13.50 19.04 -1.84
C SER A 534 -12.11 19.68 -1.80
N SER A 535 -11.08 18.96 -2.24
CA SER A 535 -9.73 19.47 -2.42
C SER A 535 -9.53 20.15 -3.79
N GLY A 536 -10.57 20.21 -4.63
CA GLY A 536 -10.51 20.80 -5.97
C GLY A 536 -9.62 20.00 -6.94
N LEU A 537 -9.55 18.67 -6.73
CA LEU A 537 -8.90 17.72 -7.62
C LEU A 537 -9.94 17.02 -8.50
N GLN A 538 -9.49 16.47 -9.62
CA GLN A 538 -10.34 15.67 -10.49
C GLN A 538 -10.42 14.23 -9.97
N CYS A 539 -11.62 13.67 -9.93
CA CYS A 539 -11.81 12.29 -9.50
C CYS A 539 -11.42 11.34 -10.64
N PRO A 540 -10.43 10.45 -10.45
CA PRO A 540 -9.98 9.54 -11.50
C PRO A 540 -11.03 8.50 -11.89
N LEU A 541 -12.03 8.26 -11.06
CA LEU A 541 -13.14 7.33 -11.32
C LEU A 541 -14.21 7.92 -12.27
N GLU A 542 -14.20 9.22 -12.52
CA GLU A 542 -15.14 9.92 -13.40
C GLU A 542 -14.59 10.09 -14.81
N ASP A 543 -15.45 10.14 -15.82
CA ASP A 543 -15.05 10.36 -17.21
C ASP A 543 -14.28 11.67 -17.36
N GLY A 544 -13.12 11.62 -18.04
CA GLY A 544 -12.23 12.76 -18.23
C GLY A 544 -11.40 13.13 -16.99
N GLY A 545 -11.49 12.33 -15.90
CA GLY A 545 -10.75 12.57 -14.66
C GLY A 545 -9.23 12.47 -14.79
N LEU A 546 -8.72 11.90 -15.89
CA LEU A 546 -7.29 11.74 -16.14
C LEU A 546 -6.73 12.79 -17.10
N THR A 547 -7.55 13.30 -18.02
CA THR A 547 -7.14 13.98 -19.26
C THR A 547 -6.18 15.15 -19.02
N SER A 548 -6.51 16.08 -18.10
CA SER A 548 -5.65 17.25 -17.87
C SER A 548 -4.32 16.87 -17.23
N THR A 549 -4.33 15.94 -16.28
CA THR A 549 -3.13 15.50 -15.57
C THR A 549 -2.19 14.76 -16.51
N VAL A 550 -2.72 13.85 -17.33
CA VAL A 550 -1.93 13.14 -18.35
C VAL A 550 -1.31 14.11 -19.35
N ALA A 551 -2.05 15.16 -19.77
CA ALA A 551 -1.52 16.19 -20.67
C ALA A 551 -0.36 16.98 -20.02
N ASP A 552 -0.50 17.39 -18.76
CA ASP A 552 0.54 18.12 -18.02
C ASP A 552 1.82 17.27 -17.85
N VAL A 553 1.66 16.02 -17.42
CA VAL A 553 2.80 15.10 -17.23
C VAL A 553 3.49 14.80 -18.56
N ARG A 554 2.72 14.54 -19.62
CA ARG A 554 3.27 14.30 -20.96
C ARG A 554 4.08 15.50 -21.47
N ALA A 555 3.57 16.73 -21.27
CA ALA A 555 4.27 17.95 -21.64
C ALA A 555 5.59 18.10 -20.87
N TRP A 556 5.59 17.80 -19.56
CA TRP A 556 6.80 17.83 -18.76
C TRP A 556 7.82 16.79 -19.25
N LEU A 557 7.39 15.54 -19.48
CA LEU A 557 8.24 14.46 -19.99
C LEU A 557 8.83 14.75 -21.37
N GLN A 558 8.11 15.52 -22.21
CA GLN A 558 8.62 15.97 -23.52
C GLN A 558 9.67 17.07 -23.41
N ALA A 559 9.58 17.91 -22.38
CA ALA A 559 10.52 19.00 -22.13
C ALA A 559 11.79 18.56 -21.40
N HIS A 560 11.72 17.46 -20.61
CA HIS A 560 12.82 16.94 -19.78
C HIS A 560 13.33 15.62 -20.36
N GLN A 561 14.16 15.72 -21.39
CA GLN A 561 14.83 14.57 -22.02
C GLN A 561 16.33 14.62 -21.70
N LEU A 562 16.89 13.51 -21.20
CA LEU A 562 18.31 13.32 -20.90
C LEU A 562 18.95 12.36 -21.90
#